data_e1595d4262a5978b03fb630733b8a6b5
#
_entry.id   e1595d4262a5978b03fb630733b8a6b5
#
_cell.length_a   1.000
_cell.length_b   1.000
_cell.length_c   1.000
_cell.angle_alpha   90.00
_cell.angle_beta   90.00
_cell.angle_gamma   90.00
#
_symmetry.space_group_name_H-M   'P 1'
#
loop_
_entity.id
_entity.type
_entity.pdbx_description
1 polymer ?
#
loop_
_entity_poly.entity_id
_entity_poly.type
_entity_poly.pdbx_seq_one_letter_code
_entity_poly.pdbx_strand_id
1 'polypeptide(L)'
;MDILTDIRVLSFNHFLLGPMGTQVLADLGADVISIEPVGGAFQRHWGGANHKIDGESMLHLCGNRNKKNLAIDIKDPAGHEIIQKLLETADILSENFRPGVMEKLGFGYETVKQINPKIIYASASGFGQDGPYSKRPGQDLVIQALSGLANLNGNKDQPPIPVGVSAADHHGAQILAMSILAALYRREKTGKGTKVEVDLLSAALDLQNESLVCYLNGADHNQRPPKNIAGWYFPGPYGIYKATDGHIAISLGPMPSLAKALNKPELAGFGESETFSRKEEIADLVQSAISNLDLASVEEKLEGERLWYSRVNDYAAVLEDPQVQHNGSFPEITTDLGSTLRLVAHPAKYDGVRPEVRLPPQPLGAQTAEILDELGYNQKQILDLAERGVVHLVNIPENPGK
;
A
#
# COMPACT_ATOMS: atom_id res chain seq x y z
N MET A 1 -9.36 8.46 -15.73
CA MET A 1 -8.04 8.39 -16.42
C MET A 1 -8.12 7.23 -17.39
N ASP A 2 -7.58 7.37 -18.60
CA ASP A 2 -7.72 6.45 -19.73
C ASP A 2 -6.40 5.79 -20.17
N ILE A 3 -5.47 5.68 -19.22
CA ILE A 3 -4.12 5.11 -19.48
C ILE A 3 -4.19 3.59 -19.74
N LEU A 4 -5.08 2.88 -19.03
CA LEU A 4 -5.22 1.42 -19.08
C LEU A 4 -6.64 0.98 -19.45
N THR A 5 -7.40 1.77 -20.22
CA THR A 5 -8.81 1.49 -20.54
C THR A 5 -9.05 0.18 -21.30
N ASP A 6 -8.05 -0.26 -22.05
CA ASP A 6 -8.11 -1.51 -22.83
C ASP A 6 -7.58 -2.73 -22.05
N ILE A 7 -7.28 -2.57 -20.75
CA ILE A 7 -6.67 -3.62 -19.94
C ILE A 7 -7.71 -4.20 -18.98
N ARG A 8 -7.97 -5.50 -19.09
CA ARG A 8 -8.82 -6.26 -18.16
C ARG A 8 -7.99 -7.06 -17.16
N VAL A 9 -8.30 -6.90 -15.87
CA VAL A 9 -7.61 -7.55 -14.74
C VAL A 9 -8.58 -8.44 -13.96
N LEU A 10 -8.26 -9.72 -13.84
CA LEU A 10 -8.92 -10.63 -12.92
C LEU A 10 -8.13 -10.66 -11.60
N SER A 11 -8.73 -10.17 -10.54
CA SER A 11 -8.09 -9.98 -9.23
C SER A 11 -8.60 -10.99 -8.21
N PHE A 12 -7.82 -12.07 -7.96
CA PHE A 12 -8.05 -13.07 -6.90
C PHE A 12 -7.31 -12.69 -5.63
N ASN A 13 -7.48 -11.45 -5.20
CA ASN A 13 -6.67 -10.88 -4.14
C ASN A 13 -7.47 -10.71 -2.84
N HIS A 14 -6.79 -10.85 -1.71
CA HIS A 14 -7.35 -10.62 -0.38
C HIS A 14 -6.39 -9.82 0.51
N PHE A 15 -6.82 -9.40 1.69
CA PHE A 15 -6.08 -8.52 2.60
C PHE A 15 -5.72 -7.18 1.96
N LEU A 16 -4.42 -6.84 1.85
CA LEU A 16 -3.97 -5.49 1.52
C LEU A 16 -3.07 -5.42 0.28
N LEU A 17 -1.95 -6.16 0.24
CA LEU A 17 -0.94 -6.05 -0.84
C LEU A 17 -1.58 -6.19 -2.24
N GLY A 18 -2.24 -7.30 -2.51
CA GLY A 18 -2.85 -7.57 -3.82
C GLY A 18 -3.96 -6.60 -4.17
N PRO A 19 -4.95 -6.36 -3.28
CA PRO A 19 -5.99 -5.38 -3.53
C PRO A 19 -5.45 -3.98 -3.82
N MET A 20 -4.49 -3.46 -3.06
CA MET A 20 -3.90 -2.13 -3.29
C MET A 20 -3.09 -2.07 -4.59
N GLY A 21 -2.34 -3.14 -4.92
CA GLY A 21 -1.61 -3.21 -6.19
C GLY A 21 -2.55 -3.15 -7.40
N THR A 22 -3.66 -3.90 -7.37
CA THR A 22 -4.65 -3.87 -8.45
C THR A 22 -5.52 -2.61 -8.44
N GLN A 23 -5.68 -1.93 -7.28
CA GLN A 23 -6.32 -0.62 -7.22
C GLN A 23 -5.53 0.45 -7.99
N VAL A 24 -4.19 0.40 -7.98
CA VAL A 24 -3.37 1.32 -8.79
C VAL A 24 -3.73 1.19 -10.27
N LEU A 25 -3.88 -0.04 -10.77
CA LEU A 25 -4.28 -0.30 -12.16
C LEU A 25 -5.71 0.19 -12.44
N ALA A 26 -6.63 -0.04 -11.50
CA ALA A 26 -8.01 0.44 -11.59
C ALA A 26 -8.08 1.97 -11.63
N ASP A 27 -7.31 2.67 -10.80
CA ASP A 27 -7.23 4.14 -10.80
C ASP A 27 -6.72 4.67 -12.15
N LEU A 28 -5.81 3.94 -12.81
CA LEU A 28 -5.28 4.28 -14.14
C LEU A 28 -6.22 3.92 -15.31
N GLY A 29 -7.39 3.36 -15.03
CA GLY A 29 -8.43 3.12 -16.02
C GLY A 29 -8.71 1.66 -16.35
N ALA A 30 -7.92 0.70 -15.85
CA ALA A 30 -8.14 -0.72 -16.13
C ALA A 30 -9.53 -1.20 -15.65
N ASP A 31 -10.13 -2.14 -16.41
CA ASP A 31 -11.32 -2.89 -16.02
C ASP A 31 -10.92 -3.99 -15.05
N VAL A 32 -10.93 -3.69 -13.74
CA VAL A 32 -10.53 -4.62 -12.70
C VAL A 32 -11.75 -5.31 -12.11
N ILE A 33 -11.80 -6.62 -12.25
CA ILE A 33 -12.82 -7.50 -11.66
C ILE A 33 -12.22 -8.17 -10.43
N SER A 34 -12.68 -7.77 -9.24
CA SER A 34 -12.38 -8.43 -7.98
C SER A 34 -13.23 -9.70 -7.87
N ILE A 35 -12.58 -10.86 -7.81
CA ILE A 35 -13.22 -12.16 -7.73
C ILE A 35 -13.20 -12.64 -6.30
N GLU A 36 -14.38 -12.83 -5.73
CA GLU A 36 -14.54 -13.22 -4.33
C GLU A 36 -15.42 -14.47 -4.19
N PRO A 37 -15.26 -15.24 -3.09
CA PRO A 37 -16.22 -16.28 -2.75
C PRO A 37 -17.63 -15.70 -2.57
N VAL A 38 -18.67 -16.51 -2.75
CA VAL A 38 -20.08 -16.11 -2.56
C VAL A 38 -20.40 -15.54 -1.17
N GLY A 39 -19.62 -15.89 -0.15
CA GLY A 39 -19.72 -15.32 1.21
C GLY A 39 -18.85 -14.09 1.45
N GLY A 40 -18.17 -13.59 0.43
CA GLY A 40 -17.22 -12.50 0.53
C GLY A 40 -15.82 -12.90 1.02
N ALA A 41 -14.83 -12.10 0.69
CA ALA A 41 -13.48 -12.27 1.17
C ALA A 41 -13.36 -11.85 2.64
N PHE A 42 -12.42 -12.45 3.36
CA PHE A 42 -12.22 -12.26 4.80
C PHE A 42 -12.08 -10.78 5.21
N GLN A 43 -11.40 -9.96 4.43
CA GLN A 43 -11.19 -8.54 4.72
C GLN A 43 -12.48 -7.71 4.71
N ARG A 44 -13.60 -8.17 4.15
CA ARG A 44 -14.89 -7.47 4.26
C ARG A 44 -15.40 -7.42 5.70
N HIS A 45 -15.02 -8.41 6.50
CA HIS A 45 -15.57 -8.62 7.84
C HIS A 45 -14.60 -8.25 8.95
N TRP A 46 -13.32 -8.02 8.65
CA TRP A 46 -12.25 -7.87 9.61
C TRP A 46 -11.39 -6.64 9.36
N GLY A 47 -10.91 -6.03 10.45
CA GLY A 47 -9.88 -4.99 10.43
C GLY A 47 -10.43 -3.56 10.53
N GLY A 48 -9.53 -2.58 10.35
CA GLY A 48 -9.87 -1.17 10.25
C GLY A 48 -10.51 -0.56 11.50
N ALA A 49 -9.85 -0.64 12.66
CA ALA A 49 -10.30 -0.06 13.94
C ALA A 49 -11.70 -0.56 14.40
N ASN A 50 -12.13 -1.73 13.92
CA ASN A 50 -13.48 -2.27 14.12
C ASN A 50 -14.60 -1.31 13.64
N HIS A 51 -14.27 -0.44 12.67
CA HIS A 51 -15.20 0.52 12.08
C HIS A 51 -15.66 0.03 10.69
N LYS A 52 -16.92 0.26 10.36
CA LYS A 52 -17.54 -0.15 9.10
C LYS A 52 -18.37 0.98 8.52
N ILE A 53 -18.43 1.05 7.20
CA ILE A 53 -19.39 1.86 6.44
C ILE A 53 -20.16 0.91 5.54
N ASP A 54 -21.47 0.97 5.55
CA ASP A 54 -22.38 0.10 4.79
C ASP A 54 -22.16 -1.40 5.05
N GLY A 55 -21.71 -1.76 6.26
CA GLY A 55 -21.39 -3.14 6.62
C GLY A 55 -19.98 -3.60 6.21
N GLU A 56 -19.27 -2.84 5.40
CA GLU A 56 -17.94 -3.15 4.90
C GLU A 56 -16.84 -2.61 5.83
N SER A 57 -15.77 -3.37 6.03
CA SER A 57 -14.64 -2.95 6.86
C SER A 57 -13.78 -1.89 6.19
N MET A 58 -13.09 -1.05 6.98
CA MET A 58 -12.14 -0.07 6.45
C MET A 58 -11.01 -0.74 5.66
N LEU A 59 -10.61 -1.96 5.99
CA LEU A 59 -9.58 -2.71 5.26
C LEU A 59 -10.04 -3.06 3.84
N HIS A 60 -11.33 -3.41 3.66
CA HIS A 60 -11.89 -3.62 2.33
C HIS A 60 -12.01 -2.29 1.57
N LEU A 61 -12.54 -1.26 2.21
CA LEU A 61 -12.82 0.03 1.58
C LEU A 61 -11.56 0.75 1.09
N CYS A 62 -10.43 0.65 1.79
CA CYS A 62 -9.20 1.38 1.42
C CYS A 62 -8.51 0.84 0.17
N GLY A 63 -8.74 -0.42 -0.23
CA GLY A 63 -8.00 -1.11 -1.29
C GLY A 63 -8.84 -1.50 -2.51
N ASN A 64 -10.14 -1.11 -2.61
CA ASN A 64 -11.04 -1.68 -3.63
C ASN A 64 -11.87 -0.68 -4.43
N ARG A 65 -11.52 0.62 -4.43
CA ARG A 65 -12.17 1.57 -5.35
C ARG A 65 -11.85 1.27 -6.81
N ASN A 66 -12.70 1.72 -7.70
CA ASN A 66 -12.58 1.57 -9.16
C ASN A 66 -12.56 0.11 -9.65
N LYS A 67 -13.04 -0.84 -8.83
CA LYS A 67 -13.11 -2.26 -9.19
C LYS A 67 -14.55 -2.74 -9.23
N LYS A 68 -14.88 -3.54 -10.23
CA LYS A 68 -16.08 -4.37 -10.27
C LYS A 68 -15.93 -5.53 -9.29
N ASN A 69 -17.06 -6.07 -8.83
CA ASN A 69 -17.07 -7.24 -7.94
C ASN A 69 -17.88 -8.39 -8.51
N LEU A 70 -17.23 -9.54 -8.66
CA LEU A 70 -17.83 -10.82 -9.03
C LEU A 70 -17.76 -11.78 -7.84
N ALA A 71 -18.90 -12.16 -7.30
CA ALA A 71 -18.99 -13.14 -6.21
C ALA A 71 -19.37 -14.52 -6.76
N ILE A 72 -18.45 -15.49 -6.66
CA ILE A 72 -18.55 -16.77 -7.36
C ILE A 72 -17.88 -17.91 -6.58
N ASP A 73 -18.49 -19.09 -6.58
CA ASP A 73 -17.84 -20.32 -6.13
C ASP A 73 -17.04 -20.95 -7.27
N ILE A 74 -15.75 -20.68 -7.29
CA ILE A 74 -14.82 -21.20 -8.30
C ILE A 74 -14.54 -22.71 -8.17
N LYS A 75 -15.05 -23.37 -7.13
CA LYS A 75 -14.96 -24.83 -6.94
C LYS A 75 -16.12 -25.57 -7.60
N ASP A 76 -17.26 -24.89 -7.81
CA ASP A 76 -18.34 -25.44 -8.61
C ASP A 76 -17.94 -25.50 -10.08
N PRO A 77 -18.24 -26.59 -10.81
CA PRO A 77 -17.91 -26.72 -12.23
C PRO A 77 -18.40 -25.55 -13.10
N ALA A 78 -19.60 -25.01 -12.83
CA ALA A 78 -20.13 -23.86 -13.57
C ALA A 78 -19.35 -22.58 -13.24
N GLY A 79 -19.00 -22.37 -11.97
CA GLY A 79 -18.16 -21.26 -11.57
C GLY A 79 -16.77 -21.34 -12.17
N HIS A 80 -16.18 -22.54 -12.23
CA HIS A 80 -14.89 -22.76 -12.88
C HIS A 80 -14.95 -22.44 -14.38
N GLU A 81 -16.00 -22.85 -15.11
CA GLU A 81 -16.21 -22.53 -16.52
C GLU A 81 -16.33 -21.02 -16.76
N ILE A 82 -17.05 -20.29 -15.90
CA ILE A 82 -17.19 -18.84 -15.98
C ILE A 82 -15.81 -18.16 -15.88
N ILE A 83 -14.97 -18.58 -14.93
CA ILE A 83 -13.63 -18.03 -14.80
C ILE A 83 -12.75 -18.35 -16.01
N GLN A 84 -12.86 -19.57 -16.58
CA GLN A 84 -12.15 -19.91 -17.80
C GLN A 84 -12.52 -18.98 -18.97
N LYS A 85 -13.79 -18.68 -19.17
CA LYS A 85 -14.26 -17.72 -20.19
C LYS A 85 -13.70 -16.32 -19.96
N LEU A 86 -13.65 -15.85 -18.72
CA LEU A 86 -13.06 -14.56 -18.38
C LEU A 86 -11.56 -14.52 -18.69
N LEU A 87 -10.84 -15.62 -18.45
CA LEU A 87 -9.40 -15.72 -18.73
C LEU A 87 -9.07 -15.64 -20.23
N GLU A 88 -9.97 -16.05 -21.11
CA GLU A 88 -9.76 -15.96 -22.58
C GLU A 88 -9.55 -14.51 -23.06
N THR A 89 -10.17 -13.55 -22.35
CA THR A 89 -10.13 -12.12 -22.71
C THR A 89 -9.36 -11.25 -21.70
N ALA A 90 -8.89 -11.83 -20.61
CA ALA A 90 -8.16 -11.09 -19.58
C ALA A 90 -6.71 -10.78 -20.02
N ASP A 91 -6.24 -9.61 -19.69
CA ASP A 91 -4.84 -9.20 -19.88
C ASP A 91 -3.96 -9.62 -18.71
N ILE A 92 -4.53 -9.58 -17.51
CA ILE A 92 -3.83 -9.83 -16.26
C ILE A 92 -4.67 -10.73 -15.37
N LEU A 93 -4.05 -11.76 -14.79
CA LEU A 93 -4.52 -12.43 -13.59
C LEU A 93 -3.60 -12.02 -12.45
N SER A 94 -4.17 -11.46 -11.38
CA SER A 94 -3.44 -11.16 -10.14
C SER A 94 -4.01 -11.96 -8.97
N GLU A 95 -3.12 -12.60 -8.19
CA GLU A 95 -3.50 -13.40 -7.03
C GLU A 95 -2.50 -13.19 -5.88
N ASN A 96 -2.96 -13.37 -4.63
CA ASN A 96 -2.06 -13.37 -3.48
C ASN A 96 -2.39 -14.47 -2.46
N PHE A 97 -2.79 -15.64 -2.96
CA PHE A 97 -2.96 -16.83 -2.14
C PHE A 97 -1.61 -17.44 -1.75
N ARG A 98 -1.66 -18.40 -0.84
CA ARG A 98 -0.48 -19.20 -0.54
C ARG A 98 -0.07 -20.02 -1.76
N PRO A 99 1.25 -20.25 -1.95
CA PRO A 99 1.75 -21.08 -3.06
C PRO A 99 1.01 -22.42 -3.17
N GLY A 100 0.65 -22.79 -4.40
CA GLY A 100 -0.07 -24.03 -4.72
C GLY A 100 -1.60 -23.95 -4.56
N VAL A 101 -2.18 -22.86 -4.11
CA VAL A 101 -3.65 -22.72 -4.00
C VAL A 101 -4.28 -22.55 -5.37
N MET A 102 -3.76 -21.66 -6.20
CA MET A 102 -4.28 -21.43 -7.56
C MET A 102 -4.12 -22.67 -8.45
N GLU A 103 -3.04 -23.44 -8.28
CA GLU A 103 -2.86 -24.72 -8.96
C GLU A 103 -3.94 -25.74 -8.56
N LYS A 104 -4.26 -25.85 -7.28
CA LYS A 104 -5.33 -26.73 -6.78
C LYS A 104 -6.72 -26.31 -7.26
N LEU A 105 -6.92 -25.03 -7.49
CA LEU A 105 -8.16 -24.47 -8.04
C LEU A 105 -8.25 -24.61 -9.57
N GLY A 106 -7.19 -25.10 -10.24
CA GLY A 106 -7.15 -25.27 -11.69
C GLY A 106 -6.75 -23.99 -12.45
N PHE A 107 -6.28 -22.96 -11.74
CA PHE A 107 -5.91 -21.66 -12.28
C PHE A 107 -4.44 -21.30 -12.02
N GLY A 108 -3.56 -22.30 -11.88
CA GLY A 108 -2.12 -22.10 -11.82
C GLY A 108 -1.57 -21.57 -13.15
N TYR A 109 -0.36 -20.96 -13.10
CA TYR A 109 0.23 -20.27 -14.24
C TYR A 109 0.27 -21.10 -15.52
N GLU A 110 0.71 -22.38 -15.46
CA GLU A 110 0.83 -23.21 -16.66
C GLU A 110 -0.54 -23.51 -17.29
N THR A 111 -1.59 -23.70 -16.50
CA THR A 111 -2.96 -23.89 -17.00
C THR A 111 -3.49 -22.59 -17.62
N VAL A 112 -3.33 -21.47 -16.92
CA VAL A 112 -3.83 -20.17 -17.41
C VAL A 112 -3.12 -19.73 -18.69
N LYS A 113 -1.80 -19.99 -18.79
CA LYS A 113 -1.01 -19.73 -19.99
C LYS A 113 -1.45 -20.57 -21.20
N GLN A 114 -1.99 -21.77 -20.98
CA GLN A 114 -2.57 -22.58 -22.09
C GLN A 114 -3.88 -21.96 -22.59
N ILE A 115 -4.70 -21.40 -21.69
CA ILE A 115 -5.94 -20.70 -22.05
C ILE A 115 -5.61 -19.39 -22.76
N ASN A 116 -4.68 -18.61 -22.21
CA ASN A 116 -4.29 -17.30 -22.74
C ASN A 116 -2.78 -17.12 -22.70
N PRO A 117 -2.06 -17.40 -23.81
CA PRO A 117 -0.59 -17.29 -23.86
C PRO A 117 -0.04 -15.86 -23.71
N LYS A 118 -0.91 -14.84 -23.81
CA LYS A 118 -0.52 -13.42 -23.67
C LYS A 118 -0.74 -12.88 -22.27
N ILE A 119 -1.31 -13.67 -21.38
CA ILE A 119 -1.67 -13.21 -20.04
C ILE A 119 -0.44 -12.84 -19.21
N ILE A 120 -0.56 -11.78 -18.43
CA ILE A 120 0.37 -11.46 -17.36
C ILE A 120 -0.17 -12.10 -16.08
N TYR A 121 0.53 -13.08 -15.56
CA TYR A 121 0.18 -13.78 -14.33
C TYR A 121 0.99 -13.20 -13.17
N ALA A 122 0.35 -12.38 -12.33
CA ALA A 122 0.99 -11.70 -11.22
C ALA A 122 0.64 -12.37 -9.89
N SER A 123 1.61 -13.03 -9.29
CA SER A 123 1.48 -13.74 -8.03
C SER A 123 2.19 -13.00 -6.91
N ALA A 124 1.50 -12.76 -5.80
CA ALA A 124 2.08 -12.15 -4.61
C ALA A 124 1.98 -13.10 -3.40
N SER A 125 3.02 -13.17 -2.58
CA SER A 125 3.06 -14.07 -1.44
C SER A 125 3.83 -13.48 -0.26
N GLY A 126 3.85 -14.17 0.89
CA GLY A 126 4.61 -13.71 2.06
C GLY A 126 6.13 -13.88 1.90
N PHE A 127 6.57 -15.01 1.31
CA PHE A 127 7.98 -15.44 1.32
C PHE A 127 8.48 -15.96 -0.05
N GLY A 128 7.76 -15.70 -1.13
CA GLY A 128 8.04 -16.27 -2.45
C GLY A 128 7.29 -17.58 -2.71
N GLN A 129 7.35 -18.04 -3.96
CA GLN A 129 6.65 -19.24 -4.43
C GLN A 129 7.38 -20.53 -4.04
N ASP A 130 8.66 -20.46 -3.74
CA ASP A 130 9.52 -21.56 -3.35
C ASP A 130 10.34 -21.25 -2.08
N GLY A 131 11.35 -22.09 -1.78
CA GLY A 131 12.23 -21.91 -0.63
C GLY A 131 11.65 -22.39 0.71
N PRO A 132 12.44 -22.28 1.79
CA PRO A 132 12.14 -22.93 3.09
C PRO A 132 10.88 -22.35 3.79
N TYR A 133 10.44 -21.16 3.45
CA TYR A 133 9.32 -20.48 4.08
C TYR A 133 8.09 -20.34 3.18
N SER A 134 8.11 -20.85 1.96
CA SER A 134 7.00 -20.70 1.01
C SER A 134 5.64 -21.18 1.56
N LYS A 135 5.63 -22.17 2.45
CA LYS A 135 4.39 -22.69 3.09
C LYS A 135 4.00 -21.97 4.38
N ARG A 136 4.85 -21.06 4.89
CA ARG A 136 4.53 -20.30 6.12
C ARG A 136 3.49 -19.23 5.84
N PRO A 137 2.60 -18.95 6.82
CA PRO A 137 1.76 -17.76 6.73
C PRO A 137 2.64 -16.50 6.85
N GLY A 138 2.50 -15.59 5.89
CA GLY A 138 3.16 -14.29 5.88
C GLY A 138 2.13 -13.19 6.01
N GLN A 139 2.29 -12.34 7.03
CA GLN A 139 1.54 -11.11 7.20
C GLN A 139 2.54 -10.00 7.49
N ASP A 140 2.17 -8.77 7.26
CA ASP A 140 3.02 -7.58 7.38
C ASP A 140 3.84 -7.56 8.67
N LEU A 141 3.22 -7.71 9.85
CA LEU A 141 3.92 -7.71 11.14
C LEU A 141 4.99 -8.81 11.24
N VAL A 142 4.69 -10.01 10.74
CA VAL A 142 5.63 -11.14 10.75
C VAL A 142 6.82 -10.84 9.84
N ILE A 143 6.56 -10.22 8.69
CA ILE A 143 7.58 -9.80 7.74
C ILE A 143 8.42 -8.65 8.31
N GLN A 144 7.83 -7.64 8.94
CA GLN A 144 8.57 -6.57 9.61
C GLN A 144 9.54 -7.13 10.65
N ALA A 145 9.11 -8.13 11.42
CA ALA A 145 9.95 -8.79 12.40
C ALA A 145 11.11 -9.58 11.76
N LEU A 146 10.80 -10.37 10.73
CA LEU A 146 11.80 -11.24 10.07
C LEU A 146 12.81 -10.44 9.23
N SER A 147 12.36 -9.40 8.53
CA SER A 147 13.22 -8.56 7.68
C SER A 147 14.16 -7.62 8.46
N GLY A 148 13.99 -7.50 9.77
CA GLY A 148 14.73 -6.55 10.59
C GLY A 148 14.08 -5.16 10.68
N LEU A 149 13.03 -4.86 9.91
CA LEU A 149 12.39 -3.55 9.88
C LEU A 149 11.90 -3.11 11.28
N ALA A 150 11.27 -4.01 12.03
CA ALA A 150 10.83 -3.71 13.39
C ALA A 150 11.99 -3.43 14.35
N ASN A 151 13.19 -3.97 14.08
CA ASN A 151 14.37 -3.70 14.89
C ASN A 151 15.02 -2.34 14.60
N LEU A 152 14.76 -1.74 13.44
CA LEU A 152 15.27 -0.42 13.08
C LEU A 152 14.51 0.73 13.75
N ASN A 153 13.24 0.51 14.11
CA ASN A 153 12.39 1.53 14.71
C ASN A 153 12.69 1.76 16.20
N GLY A 154 12.47 3.01 16.64
CA GLY A 154 12.75 3.45 18.00
C GLY A 154 14.23 3.74 18.22
N ASN A 155 14.60 3.97 19.48
CA ASN A 155 15.97 4.23 19.89
C ASN A 155 16.58 3.06 20.68
N LYS A 156 17.87 3.16 21.01
CA LYS A 156 18.65 2.11 21.68
C LYS A 156 18.07 1.64 23.03
N ASP A 157 17.30 2.49 23.71
CA ASP A 157 16.74 2.23 25.05
C ASP A 157 15.32 1.64 24.99
N GLN A 158 14.76 1.44 23.79
CA GLN A 158 13.42 0.90 23.57
C GLN A 158 13.46 -0.55 23.04
N PRO A 159 12.43 -1.36 23.27
CA PRO A 159 12.29 -2.64 22.59
C PRO A 159 12.10 -2.45 21.06
N PRO A 160 12.24 -3.51 20.21
CA PRO A 160 11.82 -3.46 18.83
C PRO A 160 10.37 -3.02 18.70
N ILE A 161 10.09 -2.11 17.77
CA ILE A 161 8.76 -1.51 17.55
C ILE A 161 8.43 -1.63 16.08
N PRO A 162 7.27 -2.20 15.70
CA PRO A 162 6.85 -2.22 14.29
C PRO A 162 6.53 -0.80 13.80
N VAL A 163 6.62 -0.59 12.50
CA VAL A 163 6.05 0.60 11.86
C VAL A 163 4.54 0.59 12.09
N GLY A 164 3.95 1.72 12.44
CA GLY A 164 2.52 1.85 12.80
C GLY A 164 1.54 1.66 11.64
N VAL A 165 2.01 1.21 10.48
CA VAL A 165 1.23 0.88 9.28
C VAL A 165 1.73 -0.43 8.69
N SER A 166 0.95 -1.06 7.80
CA SER A 166 1.36 -2.28 7.07
C SER A 166 2.37 -1.93 5.97
N ALA A 167 3.60 -1.56 6.38
CA ALA A 167 4.61 -0.98 5.50
C ALA A 167 5.08 -1.94 4.39
N ALA A 168 5.25 -3.23 4.71
CA ALA A 168 5.63 -4.25 3.73
C ALA A 168 4.52 -4.49 2.71
N ASP A 169 3.25 -4.53 3.14
CA ASP A 169 2.09 -4.66 2.25
C ASP A 169 1.99 -3.46 1.29
N HIS A 170 2.08 -2.23 1.82
CA HIS A 170 1.99 -1.02 1.00
C HIS A 170 3.12 -0.93 -0.02
N HIS A 171 4.36 -1.20 0.39
CA HIS A 171 5.49 -1.19 -0.54
C HIS A 171 5.40 -2.32 -1.55
N GLY A 172 5.06 -3.54 -1.11
CA GLY A 172 4.83 -4.70 -1.98
C GLY A 172 3.72 -4.47 -3.00
N ALA A 173 2.65 -3.75 -2.64
CA ALA A 173 1.58 -3.36 -3.56
C ALA A 173 2.08 -2.45 -4.70
N GLN A 174 2.95 -1.49 -4.38
CA GLN A 174 3.56 -0.62 -5.40
C GLN A 174 4.51 -1.41 -6.31
N ILE A 175 5.32 -2.31 -5.76
CA ILE A 175 6.19 -3.20 -6.54
C ILE A 175 5.35 -4.10 -7.45
N LEU A 176 4.23 -4.65 -6.97
CA LEU A 176 3.32 -5.47 -7.75
C LEU A 176 2.76 -4.69 -8.95
N ALA A 177 2.22 -3.50 -8.70
CA ALA A 177 1.68 -2.63 -9.76
C ALA A 177 2.77 -2.24 -10.77
N MET A 178 3.94 -1.80 -10.32
CA MET A 178 5.08 -1.46 -11.18
C MET A 178 5.53 -2.66 -12.04
N SER A 179 5.62 -3.85 -11.44
CA SER A 179 6.04 -5.05 -12.17
C SER A 179 5.01 -5.50 -13.19
N ILE A 180 3.72 -5.35 -12.92
CA ILE A 180 2.65 -5.59 -13.88
C ILE A 180 2.76 -4.60 -15.06
N LEU A 181 2.95 -3.29 -14.78
CA LEU A 181 3.12 -2.28 -15.82
C LEU A 181 4.36 -2.55 -16.69
N ALA A 182 5.47 -2.97 -16.10
CA ALA A 182 6.67 -3.39 -16.84
C ALA A 182 6.41 -4.63 -17.71
N ALA A 183 5.63 -5.60 -17.21
CA ALA A 183 5.24 -6.78 -17.97
C ALA A 183 4.28 -6.43 -19.12
N LEU A 184 3.34 -5.50 -18.94
CA LEU A 184 2.50 -4.95 -19.99
C LEU A 184 3.34 -4.30 -21.10
N TYR A 185 4.26 -3.42 -20.72
CA TYR A 185 5.18 -2.79 -21.69
C TYR A 185 6.00 -3.83 -22.47
N ARG A 186 6.53 -4.86 -21.79
CA ARG A 186 7.22 -5.97 -22.45
C ARG A 186 6.31 -6.73 -23.40
N ARG A 187 5.06 -7.00 -23.01
CA ARG A 187 4.07 -7.68 -23.84
C ARG A 187 3.80 -6.91 -25.14
N GLU A 188 3.66 -5.58 -25.07
CA GLU A 188 3.51 -4.72 -26.25
C GLU A 188 4.67 -4.89 -27.26
N LYS A 189 5.90 -5.08 -26.76
CA LYS A 189 7.08 -5.27 -27.62
C LYS A 189 7.23 -6.68 -28.16
N THR A 190 6.79 -7.69 -27.42
CA THR A 190 7.11 -9.09 -27.71
C THR A 190 5.90 -9.93 -28.12
N GLY A 191 4.69 -9.47 -27.85
CA GLY A 191 3.45 -10.23 -28.00
C GLY A 191 3.29 -11.39 -27.00
N LYS A 192 4.16 -11.48 -25.97
CA LYS A 192 4.20 -12.64 -25.04
C LYS A 192 3.81 -12.21 -23.63
N GLY A 193 2.98 -13.05 -22.98
CA GLY A 193 2.69 -12.95 -21.56
C GLY A 193 3.93 -13.18 -20.66
N THR A 194 3.78 -12.93 -19.37
CA THR A 194 4.87 -13.05 -18.40
C THR A 194 4.30 -13.45 -17.04
N LYS A 195 4.98 -14.34 -16.33
CA LYS A 195 4.75 -14.54 -14.90
C LYS A 195 5.54 -13.49 -14.12
N VAL A 196 4.87 -12.83 -13.21
CA VAL A 196 5.42 -11.84 -12.26
C VAL A 196 5.25 -12.41 -10.86
N GLU A 197 6.30 -12.40 -10.07
CA GLU A 197 6.28 -12.89 -8.68
C GLU A 197 6.82 -11.80 -7.76
N VAL A 198 6.03 -11.46 -6.74
CA VAL A 198 6.38 -10.48 -5.71
C VAL A 198 6.19 -11.12 -4.34
N ASP A 199 7.06 -10.86 -3.40
CA ASP A 199 6.87 -11.31 -2.03
C ASP A 199 7.12 -10.20 -1.00
N LEU A 200 6.42 -10.32 0.12
CA LEU A 200 6.48 -9.33 1.20
C LEU A 200 7.89 -9.23 1.81
N LEU A 201 8.62 -10.34 1.91
CA LEU A 201 9.96 -10.32 2.50
C LEU A 201 10.92 -9.52 1.63
N SER A 202 10.95 -9.78 0.32
CA SER A 202 11.76 -9.02 -0.62
C SER A 202 11.36 -7.54 -0.67
N ALA A 203 10.07 -7.25 -0.64
CA ALA A 203 9.58 -5.88 -0.55
C ALA A 203 10.03 -5.18 0.74
N ALA A 204 9.98 -5.86 1.90
CA ALA A 204 10.46 -5.29 3.15
C ALA A 204 11.97 -5.09 3.20
N LEU A 205 12.76 -5.94 2.51
CA LEU A 205 14.20 -5.75 2.36
C LEU A 205 14.51 -4.56 1.44
N ASP A 206 13.79 -4.44 0.33
CA ASP A 206 13.93 -3.31 -0.60
C ASP A 206 13.57 -1.97 0.08
N LEU A 207 12.52 -1.94 0.90
CA LEU A 207 12.16 -0.77 1.71
C LEU A 207 13.29 -0.30 2.64
N GLN A 208 14.16 -1.21 3.05
CA GLN A 208 15.30 -0.97 3.94
C GLN A 208 16.63 -0.82 3.17
N ASN A 209 16.60 -0.65 1.85
CA ASN A 209 17.77 -0.71 0.98
C ASN A 209 18.91 0.17 1.49
N GLU A 210 18.67 1.41 1.87
CA GLU A 210 19.68 2.35 2.36
C GLU A 210 20.40 1.82 3.61
N SER A 211 19.66 1.40 4.62
CA SER A 211 20.21 0.84 5.86
C SER A 211 20.95 -0.48 5.63
N LEU A 212 20.36 -1.38 4.84
CA LEU A 212 20.97 -2.69 4.53
C LEU A 212 22.25 -2.53 3.72
N VAL A 213 22.29 -1.64 2.74
CA VAL A 213 23.51 -1.40 1.95
C VAL A 213 24.64 -0.87 2.83
N CYS A 214 24.35 0.03 3.76
CA CYS A 214 25.35 0.45 4.75
C CYS A 214 25.88 -0.73 5.56
N TYR A 215 25.02 -1.56 6.10
CA TYR A 215 25.40 -2.72 6.90
C TYR A 215 26.20 -3.77 6.09
N LEU A 216 25.72 -4.12 4.92
CA LEU A 216 26.35 -5.13 4.03
C LEU A 216 27.77 -4.72 3.56
N ASN A 217 28.06 -3.42 3.56
CA ASN A 217 29.36 -2.91 3.12
C ASN A 217 30.26 -2.45 4.29
N GLY A 218 30.04 -2.99 5.49
CA GLY A 218 30.98 -2.87 6.60
C GLY A 218 30.71 -1.71 7.57
N ALA A 219 29.59 -1.02 7.46
CA ALA A 219 29.13 -0.15 8.53
C ALA A 219 28.58 -1.03 9.66
N ASP A 220 29.46 -1.42 10.58
CA ASP A 220 29.16 -2.38 11.66
C ASP A 220 28.36 -1.73 12.77
N HIS A 221 27.05 -1.55 12.59
CA HIS A 221 26.14 -1.11 13.61
C HIS A 221 24.77 -1.79 13.50
N ASN A 222 24.62 -2.89 14.20
CA ASN A 222 23.30 -3.53 14.38
C ASN A 222 22.56 -2.95 15.61
N GLN A 223 22.82 -1.68 15.95
CA GLN A 223 22.19 -1.01 17.08
C GLN A 223 21.23 0.06 16.60
N ARG A 224 20.08 0.16 17.27
CA ARG A 224 19.16 1.29 17.06
C ARG A 224 19.85 2.61 17.40
N PRO A 225 19.40 3.72 16.77
CA PRO A 225 20.03 5.03 16.99
C PRO A 225 19.91 5.49 18.45
N PRO A 226 20.75 6.43 18.88
CA PRO A 226 20.53 7.13 20.14
C PRO A 226 19.20 7.91 20.10
N LYS A 227 18.74 8.34 21.29
CA LYS A 227 17.54 9.15 21.42
C LYS A 227 17.57 10.36 20.46
N ASN A 228 16.42 10.68 19.92
CA ASN A 228 16.16 11.75 18.95
C ASN A 228 16.69 11.53 17.51
N ILE A 229 17.67 10.70 17.26
CA ILE A 229 18.22 10.44 15.92
C ILE A 229 17.29 9.46 15.16
N ALA A 230 16.97 9.77 13.91
CA ALA A 230 15.98 9.04 13.12
C ALA A 230 16.40 7.63 12.70
N GLY A 231 17.70 7.39 12.47
CA GLY A 231 18.22 6.07 12.09
C GLY A 231 19.68 5.88 12.46
N TRP A 232 20.12 4.64 12.66
CA TRP A 232 21.47 4.32 13.10
C TRP A 232 22.55 4.82 12.12
N TYR A 233 22.24 4.89 10.83
CA TYR A 233 23.14 5.29 9.74
C TYR A 233 23.08 6.79 9.42
N PHE A 234 22.23 7.57 10.10
CA PHE A 234 22.18 9.01 9.96
C PHE A 234 23.10 9.74 10.94
N PRO A 235 23.70 10.88 10.50
CA PRO A 235 24.39 11.79 11.42
C PRO A 235 23.41 12.64 12.25
N GLY A 236 23.90 13.31 13.27
CA GLY A 236 23.18 14.40 13.90
C GLY A 236 23.16 15.67 13.02
N PRO A 237 22.12 16.48 13.09
CA PRO A 237 20.95 16.42 13.97
C PRO A 237 19.74 15.67 13.41
N TYR A 238 19.88 14.88 12.35
CA TYR A 238 18.74 14.26 11.65
C TYR A 238 17.85 13.46 12.59
N GLY A 239 16.71 14.04 13.02
CA GLY A 239 15.88 13.41 14.04
C GLY A 239 14.67 14.22 14.50
N ILE A 240 14.04 13.73 15.60
CA ILE A 240 12.84 14.33 16.19
C ILE A 240 13.14 14.80 17.60
N TYR A 241 12.77 16.05 17.88
CA TYR A 241 13.05 16.77 19.11
C TYR A 241 11.78 17.27 19.78
N LYS A 242 11.75 17.29 21.12
CA LYS A 242 10.58 17.71 21.89
C LYS A 242 10.67 19.20 22.23
N ALA A 243 9.66 19.96 21.84
CA ALA A 243 9.35 21.32 22.27
C ALA A 243 8.32 21.29 23.43
N THR A 244 7.92 22.44 23.96
CA THR A 244 6.97 22.53 25.09
C THR A 244 5.56 22.02 24.73
N ASP A 245 5.13 22.22 23.48
CA ASP A 245 3.78 21.97 22.98
C ASP A 245 3.71 20.91 21.87
N GLY A 246 4.83 20.20 21.57
CA GLY A 246 4.84 19.15 20.56
C GLY A 246 6.22 18.64 20.22
N HIS A 247 6.35 18.09 19.01
CA HIS A 247 7.61 17.56 18.48
C HIS A 247 7.91 18.17 17.12
N ILE A 248 9.21 18.35 16.83
CA ILE A 248 9.70 18.87 15.55
C ILE A 248 10.77 17.93 14.99
N ALA A 249 10.65 17.62 13.71
CA ALA A 249 11.70 16.95 12.94
C ALA A 249 12.68 17.99 12.40
N ILE A 250 13.98 17.75 12.55
CA ILE A 250 15.05 18.57 11.99
C ILE A 250 15.86 17.67 11.06
N SER A 251 16.03 18.14 9.80
CA SER A 251 16.82 17.44 8.78
C SER A 251 18.29 17.84 8.83
N LEU A 252 19.06 17.30 7.91
CA LEU A 252 20.48 17.66 7.71
C LEU A 252 20.61 19.10 7.25
N GLY A 253 21.64 19.78 7.71
CA GLY A 253 21.94 21.14 7.32
C GLY A 253 23.30 21.60 7.85
N PRO A 254 23.79 22.79 7.46
CA PRO A 254 25.05 23.33 7.93
C PRO A 254 25.05 23.53 9.45
N MET A 255 25.99 22.91 10.15
CA MET A 255 26.13 23.04 11.60
C MET A 255 26.26 24.48 12.10
N PRO A 256 26.99 25.38 11.38
CA PRO A 256 27.05 26.82 11.77
C PRO A 256 25.66 27.50 11.71
N SER A 257 24.83 27.20 10.72
CA SER A 257 23.45 27.73 10.62
C SER A 257 22.58 27.21 11.77
N LEU A 258 22.69 25.93 12.11
CA LEU A 258 21.97 25.34 13.25
C LEU A 258 22.42 25.97 14.58
N ALA A 259 23.72 26.17 14.75
CA ALA A 259 24.30 26.86 15.91
C ALA A 259 23.71 28.26 16.11
N LYS A 260 23.58 28.99 15.01
CA LYS A 260 23.02 30.35 15.01
C LYS A 260 21.51 30.32 15.29
N ALA A 261 20.75 29.48 14.59
CA ALA A 261 19.31 29.34 14.79
C ALA A 261 18.97 29.04 16.24
N LEU A 262 19.66 28.08 16.85
CA LEU A 262 19.38 27.59 18.20
C LEU A 262 20.14 28.38 19.31
N ASN A 263 20.94 29.37 18.94
CA ASN A 263 21.82 30.08 19.87
C ASN A 263 22.70 29.13 20.72
N LYS A 264 23.32 28.14 20.03
CA LYS A 264 24.21 27.12 20.57
C LYS A 264 25.55 27.12 19.82
N PRO A 265 26.50 28.01 20.17
CA PRO A 265 27.77 28.13 19.45
C PRO A 265 28.55 26.81 19.37
N GLU A 266 28.39 25.93 20.35
CA GLU A 266 29.05 24.63 20.41
C GLU A 266 28.74 23.75 19.17
N LEU A 267 27.55 23.88 18.61
CA LEU A 267 27.17 23.15 17.38
C LEU A 267 28.00 23.54 16.17
N ALA A 268 28.52 24.78 16.09
CA ALA A 268 29.37 25.21 14.98
C ALA A 268 30.76 24.55 14.97
N GLY A 269 31.17 23.97 16.09
CA GLY A 269 32.48 23.31 16.22
C GLY A 269 32.54 21.89 15.67
N PHE A 270 31.38 21.27 15.31
CA PHE A 270 31.38 19.92 14.77
C PHE A 270 31.72 19.91 13.27
N GLY A 271 32.83 19.23 12.95
CA GLY A 271 33.19 18.94 11.56
C GLY A 271 32.30 17.83 10.96
N GLU A 272 32.37 17.70 9.63
CA GLU A 272 31.51 16.73 8.90
C GLU A 272 31.63 15.30 9.43
N SER A 273 32.84 14.80 9.69
CA SER A 273 33.06 13.47 10.25
C SER A 273 32.54 13.30 11.70
N GLU A 274 32.52 14.38 12.45
CA GLU A 274 32.04 14.39 13.83
C GLU A 274 30.52 14.35 13.93
N THR A 275 29.79 14.83 12.92
CA THR A 275 28.32 14.79 12.90
C THR A 275 27.79 13.36 13.00
N PHE A 276 28.53 12.37 12.47
CA PHE A 276 28.18 10.97 12.63
C PHE A 276 28.69 10.36 13.94
N SER A 277 29.98 10.54 14.24
CA SER A 277 30.61 9.90 15.41
C SER A 277 30.14 10.47 16.74
N ARG A 278 29.73 11.75 16.77
CA ARG A 278 29.24 12.47 17.96
C ARG A 278 27.75 12.84 17.87
N LYS A 279 26.98 12.09 17.09
CA LYS A 279 25.55 12.39 16.83
C LYS A 279 24.69 12.46 18.10
N GLU A 280 25.01 11.68 19.13
CA GLU A 280 24.30 11.71 20.42
C GLU A 280 24.51 13.04 21.14
N GLU A 281 25.74 13.53 21.18
CA GLU A 281 26.07 14.84 21.77
C GLU A 281 25.40 16.00 21.01
N ILE A 282 25.40 15.95 19.68
CA ILE A 282 24.69 16.92 18.85
C ILE A 282 23.18 16.88 19.14
N ALA A 283 22.60 15.70 19.24
CA ALA A 283 21.18 15.54 19.57
C ALA A 283 20.83 16.11 20.94
N ASP A 284 21.68 15.90 21.94
CA ASP A 284 21.50 16.44 23.29
C ASP A 284 21.60 17.97 23.31
N LEU A 285 22.55 18.56 22.58
CA LEU A 285 22.67 20.01 22.45
C LEU A 285 21.42 20.61 21.78
N VAL A 286 20.97 20.02 20.69
CA VAL A 286 19.75 20.45 19.98
C VAL A 286 18.52 20.31 20.90
N GLN A 287 18.35 19.16 21.57
CA GLN A 287 17.23 18.95 22.47
C GLN A 287 17.27 19.96 23.64
N SER A 288 18.43 20.26 24.21
CA SER A 288 18.55 21.24 25.28
C SER A 288 18.16 22.67 24.85
N ALA A 289 18.44 23.01 23.59
CA ALA A 289 18.11 24.32 23.03
C ALA A 289 16.60 24.50 22.76
N ILE A 290 15.91 23.39 22.45
CA ILE A 290 14.49 23.40 22.04
C ILE A 290 13.55 23.21 23.22
N SER A 291 13.95 22.49 24.27
CA SER A 291 13.08 21.99 25.33
C SER A 291 12.24 23.02 26.07
N ASN A 292 12.65 24.29 26.05
CA ASN A 292 11.94 25.40 26.70
C ASN A 292 11.24 26.34 25.69
N LEU A 293 11.23 25.99 24.41
CA LEU A 293 10.60 26.75 23.33
C LEU A 293 9.30 26.06 22.90
N ASP A 294 8.32 26.83 22.44
CA ASP A 294 7.19 26.32 21.71
C ASP A 294 7.53 26.06 20.23
N LEU A 295 6.71 25.29 19.52
CA LEU A 295 6.95 24.93 18.14
C LEU A 295 7.06 26.15 17.24
N ALA A 296 6.24 27.18 17.43
CA ALA A 296 6.26 28.39 16.62
C ALA A 296 7.60 29.12 16.72
N SER A 297 8.13 29.24 17.95
CA SER A 297 9.44 29.86 18.20
C SER A 297 10.60 29.07 17.61
N VAL A 298 10.51 27.72 17.63
CA VAL A 298 11.55 26.86 17.00
C VAL A 298 11.51 27.01 15.51
N GLU A 299 10.32 26.98 14.89
CA GLU A 299 10.13 27.13 13.44
C GLU A 299 10.69 28.48 12.94
N GLU A 300 10.33 29.59 13.60
CA GLU A 300 10.85 30.92 13.23
C GLU A 300 12.39 30.96 13.20
N LYS A 301 13.03 30.35 14.21
CA LYS A 301 14.49 30.28 14.30
C LYS A 301 15.12 29.45 13.18
N LEU A 302 14.55 28.28 12.88
CA LEU A 302 15.05 27.36 11.87
C LEU A 302 14.81 27.95 10.46
N GLU A 303 13.66 28.56 10.22
CA GLU A 303 13.32 29.20 8.96
C GLU A 303 14.23 30.42 8.67
N GLY A 304 14.53 31.21 9.68
CA GLY A 304 15.46 32.35 9.58
C GLY A 304 16.86 31.97 9.06
N GLU A 305 17.30 30.74 9.30
CA GLU A 305 18.57 30.18 8.79
C GLU A 305 18.37 29.21 7.61
N ARG A 306 17.14 29.11 7.06
CA ARG A 306 16.74 28.23 5.94
C ARG A 306 17.06 26.75 6.18
N LEU A 307 16.92 26.29 7.40
CA LEU A 307 17.07 24.89 7.77
C LEU A 307 15.81 24.11 7.44
N TRP A 308 15.94 22.81 7.20
CA TRP A 308 14.83 21.94 6.88
C TRP A 308 14.24 21.34 8.16
N TYR A 309 12.97 21.59 8.36
CA TYR A 309 12.23 21.11 9.52
C TYR A 309 10.76 20.87 9.18
N SER A 310 10.06 20.16 10.08
CA SER A 310 8.60 20.06 10.07
C SER A 310 8.09 19.69 11.46
N ARG A 311 6.89 20.16 11.81
CA ARG A 311 6.16 19.62 12.97
C ARG A 311 5.87 18.15 12.75
N VAL A 312 5.82 17.39 13.85
CA VAL A 312 5.29 16.02 13.83
C VAL A 312 3.77 16.11 14.04
N ASN A 313 3.01 15.98 12.96
CA ASN A 313 1.57 16.09 12.97
C ASN A 313 0.90 14.76 13.35
N ASP A 314 -0.22 14.85 14.06
CA ASP A 314 -1.21 13.78 14.14
C ASP A 314 -2.17 13.85 12.93
N TYR A 315 -3.10 12.89 12.80
CA TYR A 315 -4.04 12.89 11.67
C TYR A 315 -4.99 14.10 11.66
N ALA A 316 -5.33 14.67 12.82
CA ALA A 316 -6.17 15.87 12.87
C ALA A 316 -5.41 17.07 12.27
N ALA A 317 -4.16 17.27 12.67
CA ALA A 317 -3.30 18.32 12.11
C ALA A 317 -2.98 18.09 10.61
N VAL A 318 -2.80 16.84 10.17
CA VAL A 318 -2.62 16.52 8.73
C VAL A 318 -3.84 16.95 7.91
N LEU A 319 -5.06 16.77 8.41
CA LEU A 319 -6.27 17.19 7.70
C LEU A 319 -6.39 18.71 7.55
N GLU A 320 -5.84 19.46 8.49
CA GLU A 320 -5.86 20.95 8.50
C GLU A 320 -4.64 21.56 7.78
N ASP A 321 -3.66 20.74 7.37
CA ASP A 321 -2.45 21.22 6.70
C ASP A 321 -2.78 21.83 5.33
N PRO A 322 -2.37 23.08 5.05
CA PRO A 322 -2.72 23.78 3.83
C PRO A 322 -2.17 23.12 2.56
N GLN A 323 -1.01 22.45 2.62
CA GLN A 323 -0.46 21.74 1.48
C GLN A 323 -1.23 20.43 1.21
N VAL A 324 -1.64 19.73 2.25
CA VAL A 324 -2.47 18.52 2.16
C VAL A 324 -3.85 18.85 1.58
N GLN A 325 -4.47 19.94 2.02
CA GLN A 325 -5.73 20.45 1.48
C GLN A 325 -5.58 20.88 0.01
N HIS A 326 -4.57 21.68 -0.31
CA HIS A 326 -4.28 22.10 -1.69
C HIS A 326 -4.08 20.90 -2.62
N ASN A 327 -3.43 19.85 -2.14
CA ASN A 327 -3.21 18.62 -2.92
C ASN A 327 -4.50 17.82 -3.17
N GLY A 328 -5.59 18.08 -2.46
CA GLY A 328 -6.83 17.29 -2.54
C GLY A 328 -6.58 15.82 -2.16
N SER A 329 -5.83 15.60 -1.07
CA SER A 329 -5.32 14.26 -0.70
C SER A 329 -6.41 13.32 -0.20
N PHE A 330 -7.58 13.83 0.21
CA PHE A 330 -8.67 13.06 0.81
C PHE A 330 -10.00 13.31 0.11
N PRO A 331 -10.22 12.74 -1.09
CA PRO A 331 -11.50 12.87 -1.79
C PRO A 331 -12.62 12.24 -0.97
N GLU A 332 -13.77 12.92 -1.00
CA GLU A 332 -15.02 12.42 -0.46
C GLU A 332 -15.88 11.89 -1.60
N ILE A 333 -16.42 10.70 -1.42
CA ILE A 333 -17.29 10.03 -2.38
C ILE A 333 -18.56 9.52 -1.68
N THR A 334 -19.59 9.26 -2.45
CA THR A 334 -20.81 8.61 -1.98
C THR A 334 -20.79 7.13 -2.38
N THR A 335 -21.06 6.24 -1.43
CA THR A 335 -21.21 4.81 -1.71
C THR A 335 -22.53 4.51 -2.41
N ASP A 336 -22.69 3.33 -2.98
CA ASP A 336 -23.95 2.92 -3.64
C ASP A 336 -25.15 2.87 -2.68
N LEU A 337 -24.91 2.77 -1.38
CA LEU A 337 -25.93 2.82 -0.32
C LEU A 337 -26.17 4.24 0.24
N GLY A 338 -25.50 5.25 -0.31
CA GLY A 338 -25.70 6.65 0.03
C GLY A 338 -24.85 7.16 1.19
N SER A 339 -23.94 6.37 1.74
CA SER A 339 -23.04 6.80 2.80
C SER A 339 -21.86 7.63 2.26
N THR A 340 -21.38 8.57 3.06
CA THR A 340 -20.17 9.32 2.75
C THR A 340 -18.93 8.53 3.13
N LEU A 341 -17.99 8.40 2.18
CA LEU A 341 -16.71 7.73 2.37
C LEU A 341 -15.56 8.67 1.95
N ARG A 342 -14.60 8.88 2.85
CA ARG A 342 -13.34 9.58 2.54
C ARG A 342 -12.24 8.56 2.32
N LEU A 343 -11.49 8.76 1.24
CA LEU A 343 -10.38 7.88 0.84
C LEU A 343 -9.08 8.67 0.71
N VAL A 344 -7.97 7.97 0.65
CA VAL A 344 -6.68 8.56 0.25
C VAL A 344 -6.62 8.57 -1.27
N ALA A 345 -6.39 9.73 -1.87
CA ALA A 345 -6.32 9.89 -3.33
C ALA A 345 -5.14 9.11 -3.94
N HIS A 346 -5.23 8.81 -5.23
CA HIS A 346 -4.07 8.33 -5.99
C HIS A 346 -2.92 9.35 -5.89
N PRO A 347 -1.67 8.94 -5.55
CA PRO A 347 -0.63 9.91 -5.19
C PRO A 347 -0.07 10.70 -6.40
N ALA A 348 -0.09 10.10 -7.61
CA ALA A 348 0.45 10.74 -8.79
C ALA A 348 -0.59 11.59 -9.55
N LYS A 349 -0.10 12.59 -10.28
CA LYS A 349 -0.84 13.38 -11.26
C LYS A 349 -0.25 13.13 -12.65
N TYR A 350 -1.10 13.03 -13.66
CA TYR A 350 -0.72 12.88 -15.07
C TYR A 350 -1.22 14.12 -15.81
N ASP A 351 -0.32 14.87 -16.42
CA ASP A 351 -0.59 16.18 -17.02
C ASP A 351 -1.34 17.13 -16.07
N GLY A 352 -0.96 17.10 -14.78
CA GLY A 352 -1.58 17.90 -13.72
C GLY A 352 -2.89 17.34 -13.18
N VAL A 353 -3.46 16.29 -13.77
CA VAL A 353 -4.73 15.68 -13.37
C VAL A 353 -4.50 14.41 -12.56
N ARG A 354 -5.20 14.27 -11.45
CA ARG A 354 -5.18 13.07 -10.61
C ARG A 354 -6.25 12.09 -11.06
N PRO A 355 -5.97 10.76 -11.07
CA PRO A 355 -7.01 9.75 -11.28
C PRO A 355 -8.16 9.89 -10.28
N GLU A 356 -9.38 9.89 -10.79
CA GLU A 356 -10.60 10.04 -10.00
C GLU A 356 -11.11 8.69 -9.47
N VAL A 357 -11.88 8.73 -8.40
CA VAL A 357 -12.68 7.60 -7.96
C VAL A 357 -13.95 7.57 -8.80
N ARG A 358 -13.95 6.76 -9.85
CA ARG A 358 -15.08 6.60 -10.80
C ARG A 358 -16.14 5.64 -10.25
N LEU A 359 -15.72 4.67 -9.44
CA LEU A 359 -16.55 3.65 -8.84
C LEU A 359 -16.14 3.51 -7.36
N PRO A 360 -17.05 3.71 -6.41
CA PRO A 360 -16.76 3.45 -5.00
C PRO A 360 -16.42 1.97 -4.79
N PRO A 361 -15.79 1.58 -3.66
CA PRO A 361 -15.65 0.18 -3.31
C PRO A 361 -17.00 -0.52 -3.35
N GLN A 362 -17.10 -1.61 -4.10
CA GLN A 362 -18.37 -2.22 -4.43
C GLN A 362 -18.86 -3.23 -3.39
N PRO A 363 -20.17 -3.32 -3.15
CA PRO A 363 -20.78 -4.43 -2.41
C PRO A 363 -20.43 -5.78 -3.03
N LEU A 364 -20.51 -6.84 -2.24
CA LEU A 364 -20.25 -8.20 -2.70
C LEU A 364 -21.22 -8.59 -3.83
N GLY A 365 -20.67 -8.96 -4.99
CA GLY A 365 -21.44 -9.41 -6.14
C GLY A 365 -22.16 -8.31 -6.93
N ALA A 366 -21.83 -7.04 -6.69
CA ALA A 366 -22.54 -5.91 -7.32
C ALA A 366 -22.58 -5.98 -8.85
N GLN A 367 -21.53 -6.44 -9.50
CA GLN A 367 -21.48 -6.57 -10.95
C GLN A 367 -21.57 -8.02 -11.46
N THR A 368 -21.94 -8.98 -10.59
CA THR A 368 -22.05 -10.39 -10.97
C THR A 368 -22.97 -10.59 -12.17
N ALA A 369 -24.17 -10.00 -12.16
CA ALA A 369 -25.14 -10.15 -13.24
C ALA A 369 -24.63 -9.50 -14.56
N GLU A 370 -24.06 -8.31 -14.47
CA GLU A 370 -23.46 -7.59 -15.62
C GLU A 370 -22.35 -8.42 -16.28
N ILE A 371 -21.42 -8.95 -15.49
CA ILE A 371 -20.30 -9.75 -15.99
C ILE A 371 -20.78 -11.05 -16.64
N LEU A 372 -21.79 -11.69 -16.08
CA LEU A 372 -22.37 -12.90 -16.68
C LEU A 372 -23.12 -12.61 -17.99
N ASP A 373 -23.81 -11.47 -18.06
CA ASP A 373 -24.48 -11.03 -19.30
C ASP A 373 -23.44 -10.74 -20.41
N GLU A 374 -22.33 -10.07 -20.08
CA GLU A 374 -21.19 -9.88 -21.01
C GLU A 374 -20.65 -11.22 -21.55
N LEU A 375 -20.68 -12.29 -20.75
CA LEU A 375 -20.26 -13.63 -21.15
C LEU A 375 -21.35 -14.42 -21.91
N GLY A 376 -22.52 -13.79 -22.18
CA GLY A 376 -23.62 -14.38 -22.94
C GLY A 376 -24.59 -15.25 -22.14
N TYR A 377 -24.55 -15.19 -20.80
CA TYR A 377 -25.55 -15.84 -19.97
C TYR A 377 -26.84 -15.01 -19.95
N ASN A 378 -27.97 -15.62 -20.28
CA ASN A 378 -29.24 -14.92 -20.17
C ASN A 378 -29.73 -14.86 -18.72
N GLN A 379 -30.73 -14.00 -18.45
CA GLN A 379 -31.26 -13.76 -17.10
C GLN A 379 -31.71 -15.04 -16.38
N LYS A 380 -32.31 -16.00 -17.10
CA LYS A 380 -32.75 -17.28 -16.53
C LYS A 380 -31.56 -18.11 -16.04
N GLN A 381 -30.49 -18.17 -16.82
CA GLN A 381 -29.25 -18.87 -16.45
C GLN A 381 -28.56 -18.19 -15.25
N ILE A 382 -28.54 -16.86 -15.20
CA ILE A 382 -27.96 -16.09 -14.09
C ILE A 382 -28.72 -16.38 -12.78
N LEU A 383 -30.05 -16.39 -12.84
CA LEU A 383 -30.89 -16.72 -11.67
C LEU A 383 -30.69 -18.16 -11.22
N ASP A 384 -30.62 -19.14 -12.14
CA ASP A 384 -30.34 -20.55 -11.81
C ASP A 384 -28.99 -20.71 -11.10
N LEU A 385 -27.93 -20.01 -11.59
CA LEU A 385 -26.64 -20.03 -10.93
C LEU A 385 -26.69 -19.44 -9.51
N ALA A 386 -27.48 -18.40 -9.31
CA ALA A 386 -27.66 -17.79 -7.99
C ALA A 386 -28.46 -18.69 -7.04
N GLU A 387 -29.56 -19.31 -7.51
CA GLU A 387 -30.37 -20.27 -6.73
C GLU A 387 -29.55 -21.50 -6.29
N ARG A 388 -28.61 -21.94 -7.13
CA ARG A 388 -27.69 -23.04 -6.81
C ARG A 388 -26.53 -22.61 -5.91
N GLY A 389 -26.40 -21.31 -5.59
CA GLY A 389 -25.31 -20.78 -4.78
C GLY A 389 -23.95 -20.72 -5.49
N VAL A 390 -23.93 -20.84 -6.82
CA VAL A 390 -22.69 -20.72 -7.62
C VAL A 390 -22.23 -19.28 -7.69
N VAL A 391 -23.17 -18.33 -7.72
CA VAL A 391 -22.89 -16.89 -7.70
C VAL A 391 -23.76 -16.18 -6.67
N HIS A 392 -23.29 -15.02 -6.21
CA HIS A 392 -24.10 -14.10 -5.40
C HIS A 392 -24.50 -12.88 -6.23
N LEU A 393 -25.77 -12.51 -6.14
CA LEU A 393 -26.35 -11.31 -6.78
C LEU A 393 -26.75 -10.31 -5.68
N VAL A 394 -26.40 -9.07 -5.85
CA VAL A 394 -26.93 -7.99 -4.98
C VAL A 394 -28.28 -7.55 -5.49
N ASN A 395 -29.30 -7.62 -4.63
CA ASN A 395 -30.53 -6.86 -4.84
C ASN A 395 -30.24 -5.39 -4.47
N ILE A 396 -29.78 -4.60 -5.44
CA ILE A 396 -29.72 -3.15 -5.24
C ILE A 396 -31.18 -2.68 -5.26
N PRO A 397 -31.71 -2.04 -4.19
CA PRO A 397 -33.01 -1.43 -4.24
C PRO A 397 -33.03 -0.42 -5.38
N GLU A 398 -33.98 -0.53 -6.31
CA GLU A 398 -34.19 0.50 -7.31
C GLU A 398 -34.29 1.86 -6.59
N ASN A 399 -33.44 2.78 -6.99
CA ASN A 399 -33.35 4.11 -6.36
C ASN A 399 -34.72 4.80 -6.47
N PRO A 400 -35.46 5.08 -5.37
CA PRO A 400 -36.82 5.62 -5.43
C PRO A 400 -36.87 7.09 -5.88
N GLY A 401 -35.81 7.59 -6.55
CA GLY A 401 -35.65 8.99 -6.93
C GLY A 401 -35.08 9.25 -8.33
N LYS A 402 -35.44 8.42 -9.35
CA LYS A 402 -35.28 8.82 -10.75
C LYS A 402 -36.63 9.03 -11.39
#